data_fd5fb5dd0f700fd4838e7de6590a1f31
#
_entry.id   fd5fb5dd0f700fd4838e7de6590a1f31
#
_cell.length_a   1.000
_cell.length_b   1.000
_cell.length_c   1.000
_cell.angle_alpha   90.00
_cell.angle_beta   90.00
_cell.angle_gamma   90.00
#
_symmetry.space_group_name_H-M   'P 1'
#
loop_
_entity.id
_entity.type
_entity.pdbx_description
1 polymer ?
#
loop_
_entity_poly.entity_id
_entity_poly.type
_entity_poly.pdbx_seq_one_letter_code
_entity_poly.pdbx_strand_id
1 'polypeptide(L)'
;MKAAMGYTDGKKVVVGMSGGVDSSVAAWLLKKQGYQVTGVTMRLWQEKREDVAEDAACVAEAIGIPHYVMDFEEEFKCHVVDYLVEEYLRGRTPNPCIACNRHVKWEALLKRSLALGADYIATGHYARVERLSSGRYAIRRSVTGEKDQTYALYRLTQEQLAHTLMPVGEYEKSRIRAIAQEAELPVAHKPDSQEICFIPDQDYASFIDRQAGKRVPGAGNFVDSSGNVLGRHKGITHYTIGQRRGLELAAGKRIYVTDIRQDTNEVVLGRNEDTFTEEVFCDNLCFMAIEDLKEPLRVFAKIRYNHKGEYCRIEKAAAGKVRVIFEKPVRAATPGQSVCFYDGEYVLGGGIIIGSGR
;
A
#
# COMPACT_ATOMS: atom_id res chain seq x y z
N MET A 1 -27.82 1.59 12.46
CA MET A 1 -27.74 0.71 13.64
C MET A 1 -26.52 1.15 14.45
N LYS A 2 -26.69 1.50 15.72
CA LYS A 2 -25.60 1.90 16.61
C LYS A 2 -24.70 0.68 16.84
N ALA A 3 -23.44 0.74 16.36
CA ALA A 3 -22.43 -0.21 16.85
C ALA A 3 -22.36 -0.08 18.36
N ALA A 4 -22.29 -1.22 19.06
CA ALA A 4 -22.25 -1.29 20.50
C ALA A 4 -21.10 -0.42 21.00
N MET A 5 -21.41 0.67 21.70
CA MET A 5 -20.46 1.44 22.50
C MET A 5 -19.98 0.54 23.62
N GLY A 6 -18.98 -0.30 23.34
CA GLY A 6 -18.17 -0.92 24.38
C GLY A 6 -17.46 0.21 25.14
N TYR A 7 -17.33 0.08 26.43
CA TYR A 7 -16.66 1.00 27.34
C TYR A 7 -15.29 1.43 26.76
N THR A 8 -15.22 2.66 26.19
CA THR A 8 -13.98 3.28 25.70
C THR A 8 -13.30 4.11 26.77
N ASP A 9 -13.96 4.23 27.94
CA ASP A 9 -13.61 5.15 29.02
C ASP A 9 -12.18 4.83 29.53
N GLY A 10 -11.27 5.76 29.30
CA GLY A 10 -9.88 5.66 29.72
C GLY A 10 -8.94 4.93 28.77
N LYS A 11 -9.40 4.33 27.66
CA LYS A 11 -8.54 3.68 26.67
C LYS A 11 -7.65 4.69 25.95
N LYS A 12 -6.36 4.39 25.88
CA LYS A 12 -5.33 5.26 25.27
C LYS A 12 -5.11 4.89 23.81
N VAL A 13 -5.13 5.89 22.92
CA VAL A 13 -4.87 5.69 21.50
C VAL A 13 -3.82 6.66 20.99
N VAL A 14 -2.84 6.14 20.26
CA VAL A 14 -1.88 6.93 19.49
C VAL A 14 -2.37 7.03 18.06
N VAL A 15 -2.58 8.26 17.57
CA VAL A 15 -3.02 8.53 16.20
C VAL A 15 -1.83 8.99 15.36
N GLY A 16 -1.52 8.24 14.29
CA GLY A 16 -0.56 8.68 13.29
C GLY A 16 -1.11 9.87 12.50
N MET A 17 -0.56 11.05 12.74
CA MET A 17 -0.98 12.32 12.13
C MET A 17 -0.02 12.73 11.02
N SER A 18 -0.52 12.85 9.81
CA SER A 18 0.25 13.22 8.61
C SER A 18 0.06 14.67 8.18
N GLY A 19 -0.52 15.53 9.04
CA GLY A 19 -0.87 16.90 8.68
C GLY A 19 -1.95 17.00 7.59
N GLY A 20 -2.65 15.92 7.27
CA GLY A 20 -3.74 15.86 6.31
C GLY A 20 -5.11 15.75 6.99
N VAL A 21 -6.19 16.01 6.22
CA VAL A 21 -7.57 16.02 6.71
C VAL A 21 -7.97 14.69 7.36
N ASP A 22 -7.64 13.56 6.74
CA ASP A 22 -8.14 12.25 7.16
C ASP A 22 -7.61 11.83 8.54
N SER A 23 -6.30 12.00 8.78
CA SER A 23 -5.68 11.71 10.07
C SER A 23 -6.13 12.67 11.17
N SER A 24 -6.38 13.92 10.82
CA SER A 24 -6.88 14.95 11.74
C SER A 24 -8.31 14.65 12.19
N VAL A 25 -9.19 14.27 11.25
CA VAL A 25 -10.56 13.86 11.56
C VAL A 25 -10.56 12.55 12.35
N ALA A 26 -9.65 11.61 12.06
CA ALA A 26 -9.50 10.39 12.86
C ALA A 26 -9.22 10.70 14.34
N ALA A 27 -8.27 11.61 14.60
CA ALA A 27 -7.95 12.04 15.96
C ALA A 27 -9.14 12.73 16.65
N TRP A 28 -9.83 13.62 15.94
CA TRP A 28 -11.01 14.32 16.46
C TRP A 28 -12.16 13.36 16.80
N LEU A 29 -12.47 12.40 15.90
CA LEU A 29 -13.50 11.39 16.10
C LEU A 29 -13.24 10.54 17.35
N LEU A 30 -12.00 10.06 17.52
CA LEU A 30 -11.62 9.24 18.66
C LEU A 30 -11.70 10.02 19.97
N LYS A 31 -11.26 11.31 19.98
CA LYS A 31 -11.45 12.17 21.14
C LYS A 31 -12.92 12.35 21.50
N LYS A 32 -13.81 12.57 20.50
CA LYS A 32 -15.26 12.66 20.70
C LYS A 32 -15.90 11.37 21.21
N GLN A 33 -15.28 10.22 20.89
CA GLN A 33 -15.71 8.91 21.37
C GLN A 33 -15.23 8.60 22.82
N GLY A 34 -14.45 9.50 23.46
CA GLY A 34 -13.99 9.36 24.83
C GLY A 34 -12.63 8.67 25.01
N TYR A 35 -11.87 8.44 23.93
CA TYR A 35 -10.51 7.95 24.03
C TYR A 35 -9.54 9.03 24.56
N GLN A 36 -8.53 8.59 25.29
CA GLN A 36 -7.36 9.41 25.58
C GLN A 36 -6.43 9.42 24.35
N VAL A 37 -6.56 10.45 23.53
CA VAL A 37 -5.86 10.55 22.24
C VAL A 37 -4.52 11.26 22.39
N THR A 38 -3.47 10.68 21.81
CA THR A 38 -2.17 11.30 21.58
C THR A 38 -1.85 11.30 20.09
N GLY A 39 -1.54 12.45 19.52
CA GLY A 39 -1.10 12.60 18.15
C GLY A 39 0.39 12.29 18.01
N VAL A 40 0.78 11.56 16.96
CA VAL A 40 2.17 11.31 16.61
C VAL A 40 2.40 11.59 15.12
N THR A 41 3.31 12.49 14.81
CA THR A 41 3.86 12.65 13.46
C THR A 41 5.13 11.82 13.34
N MET A 42 5.16 10.94 12.35
CA MET A 42 6.32 10.11 12.05
C MET A 42 7.28 10.88 11.14
N ARG A 43 8.51 11.13 11.60
CA ARG A 43 9.59 11.59 10.75
C ARG A 43 10.15 10.38 9.99
N LEU A 44 9.87 10.33 8.67
CA LEU A 44 10.13 9.14 7.85
C LEU A 44 11.34 9.29 6.92
N TRP A 45 11.57 10.51 6.35
CA TRP A 45 12.61 10.75 5.35
C TRP A 45 12.93 12.23 5.28
N GLN A 46 14.21 12.59 5.15
CA GLN A 46 14.70 13.96 5.35
C GLN A 46 14.37 14.98 4.25
N GLU A 47 13.82 14.58 3.10
CA GLU A 47 13.56 15.55 2.03
C GLU A 47 12.28 16.38 2.29
N LYS A 48 12.47 17.58 2.90
CA LYS A 48 11.58 18.75 2.85
C LYS A 48 10.12 18.56 3.32
N ARG A 49 9.87 18.16 4.59
CA ARG A 49 8.51 18.17 5.15
C ARG A 49 8.44 18.67 6.58
N GLU A 50 9.07 19.80 6.87
CA GLU A 50 8.90 20.51 8.15
C GLU A 50 7.42 20.93 8.34
N ASP A 51 6.75 21.34 7.26
CA ASP A 51 5.35 21.74 7.21
C ASP A 51 4.35 20.67 7.70
N VAL A 52 4.63 19.38 7.49
CA VAL A 52 3.73 18.28 7.91
C VAL A 52 3.63 18.17 9.43
N ALA A 53 4.74 18.34 10.15
CA ALA A 53 4.75 18.28 11.60
C ALA A 53 4.06 19.51 12.21
N GLU A 54 4.23 20.67 11.60
CA GLU A 54 3.59 21.92 12.00
C GLU A 54 2.07 21.85 11.83
N ASP A 55 1.58 21.41 10.67
CA ASP A 55 0.15 21.20 10.42
C ASP A 55 -0.48 20.24 11.43
N ALA A 56 0.19 19.13 11.72
CA ALA A 56 -0.28 18.15 12.69
C ALA A 56 -0.30 18.71 14.11
N ALA A 57 0.69 19.52 14.48
CA ALA A 57 0.76 20.20 15.77
C ALA A 57 -0.37 21.22 15.92
N CYS A 58 -0.62 22.05 14.90
CA CYS A 58 -1.71 23.02 14.90
C CYS A 58 -3.09 22.33 15.06
N VAL A 59 -3.28 21.19 14.37
CA VAL A 59 -4.52 20.40 14.53
C VAL A 59 -4.61 19.85 15.96
N ALA A 60 -3.52 19.28 16.49
CA ALA A 60 -3.52 18.71 17.83
C ALA A 60 -3.84 19.74 18.90
N GLU A 61 -3.31 20.96 18.77
CA GLU A 61 -3.63 22.11 19.62
C GLU A 61 -5.12 22.47 19.50
N ALA A 62 -5.65 22.61 18.26
CA ALA A 62 -7.04 22.96 18.01
C ALA A 62 -8.02 21.97 18.63
N ILE A 63 -7.70 20.65 18.59
CA ILE A 63 -8.55 19.63 19.20
C ILE A 63 -8.18 19.34 20.67
N GLY A 64 -7.14 19.96 21.20
CA GLY A 64 -6.69 19.85 22.60
C GLY A 64 -6.21 18.43 22.96
N ILE A 65 -5.25 17.89 22.21
CA ILE A 65 -4.57 16.62 22.49
C ILE A 65 -3.04 16.83 22.50
N PRO A 66 -2.28 16.05 23.28
CA PRO A 66 -0.82 16.05 23.18
C PRO A 66 -0.36 15.58 21.81
N HIS A 67 0.74 16.14 21.30
CA HIS A 67 1.34 15.79 20.02
C HIS A 67 2.85 15.65 20.16
N TYR A 68 3.39 14.63 19.50
CA TYR A 68 4.82 14.34 19.48
C TYR A 68 5.30 14.04 18.06
N VAL A 69 6.54 14.39 17.77
CA VAL A 69 7.25 13.93 16.57
C VAL A 69 8.14 12.77 16.98
N MET A 70 7.96 11.61 16.33
CA MET A 70 8.79 10.43 16.55
C MET A 70 9.62 10.11 15.32
N ASP A 71 10.87 9.73 15.54
CA ASP A 71 11.80 9.38 14.48
C ASP A 71 11.64 7.92 14.05
N PHE A 72 11.45 7.70 12.74
CA PHE A 72 11.36 6.42 12.08
C PHE A 72 12.20 6.39 10.79
N GLU A 73 13.20 7.26 10.66
CA GLU A 73 14.01 7.36 9.44
C GLU A 73 14.74 6.07 9.12
N GLU A 74 15.30 5.41 10.14
CA GLU A 74 16.04 4.15 9.96
C GLU A 74 15.13 3.02 9.49
N GLU A 75 13.98 2.82 10.15
CA GLU A 75 13.00 1.80 9.76
C GLU A 75 12.43 2.09 8.37
N PHE A 76 12.17 3.36 8.06
CA PHE A 76 11.67 3.76 6.76
C PHE A 76 12.71 3.54 5.66
N LYS A 77 13.95 3.93 5.92
CA LYS A 77 15.05 3.68 4.98
C LYS A 77 15.21 2.20 4.69
N CYS A 78 15.35 1.38 5.72
CA CYS A 78 15.61 -0.06 5.58
C CYS A 78 14.45 -0.79 4.90
N HIS A 79 13.21 -0.59 5.38
CA HIS A 79 12.07 -1.40 4.96
C HIS A 79 11.27 -0.83 3.79
N VAL A 80 11.46 0.45 3.45
CA VAL A 80 10.70 1.09 2.38
C VAL A 80 11.60 1.53 1.24
N VAL A 81 12.62 2.34 1.53
CA VAL A 81 13.50 2.90 0.49
C VAL A 81 14.43 1.84 -0.07
N ASP A 82 15.19 1.17 0.79
CA ASP A 82 16.15 0.14 0.35
C ASP A 82 15.40 -1.04 -0.31
N TYR A 83 14.25 -1.45 0.24
CA TYR A 83 13.37 -2.45 -0.39
C TYR A 83 12.90 -2.02 -1.78
N LEU A 84 12.45 -0.77 -1.95
CA LEU A 84 12.04 -0.23 -3.26
C LEU A 84 13.19 -0.33 -4.27
N VAL A 85 14.37 0.13 -3.87
CA VAL A 85 15.59 0.14 -4.72
C VAL A 85 15.98 -1.28 -5.12
N GLU A 86 16.05 -2.20 -4.16
CA GLU A 86 16.44 -3.59 -4.43
C GLU A 86 15.47 -4.31 -5.39
N GLU A 87 14.16 -4.08 -5.24
CA GLU A 87 13.18 -4.68 -6.14
C GLU A 87 13.29 -4.13 -7.57
N TYR A 88 13.50 -2.81 -7.73
CA TYR A 88 13.71 -2.23 -9.06
C TYR A 88 15.03 -2.69 -9.71
N LEU A 89 16.10 -2.85 -8.95
CA LEU A 89 17.36 -3.43 -9.45
C LEU A 89 17.17 -4.86 -9.96
N ARG A 90 16.17 -5.60 -9.42
CA ARG A 90 15.78 -6.94 -9.88
C ARG A 90 14.77 -6.91 -11.04
N GLY A 91 14.48 -5.75 -11.62
CA GLY A 91 13.44 -5.61 -12.66
C GLY A 91 12.00 -5.82 -12.15
N ARG A 92 11.77 -5.71 -10.84
CA ARG A 92 10.46 -5.88 -10.19
C ARG A 92 9.89 -4.52 -9.80
N THR A 93 8.58 -4.44 -9.66
CA THR A 93 7.90 -3.17 -9.30
C THR A 93 7.15 -3.34 -7.99
N PRO A 94 7.73 -2.99 -6.83
CA PRO A 94 7.09 -3.13 -5.52
C PRO A 94 6.05 -2.05 -5.25
N ASN A 95 5.26 -2.24 -4.18
CA ASN A 95 4.40 -1.20 -3.62
C ASN A 95 4.95 -0.73 -2.27
N PRO A 96 5.60 0.45 -2.20
CA PRO A 96 6.23 0.95 -0.98
C PRO A 96 5.22 1.27 0.12
N CYS A 97 3.96 1.59 -0.21
CA CYS A 97 2.93 1.86 0.80
C CYS A 97 2.57 0.62 1.61
N ILE A 98 2.57 -0.57 0.98
CA ILE A 98 2.35 -1.85 1.70
C ILE A 98 3.50 -2.11 2.67
N ALA A 99 4.75 -1.90 2.25
CA ALA A 99 5.92 -2.04 3.10
C ALA A 99 5.92 -1.04 4.27
N CYS A 100 5.62 0.23 4.00
CA CYS A 100 5.48 1.28 5.03
C CYS A 100 4.38 0.94 6.04
N ASN A 101 3.20 0.54 5.57
CA ASN A 101 2.14 0.14 6.48
C ASN A 101 2.60 -1.02 7.37
N ARG A 102 3.13 -2.10 6.79
CA ARG A 102 3.56 -3.27 7.56
C ARG A 102 4.64 -2.95 8.58
N HIS A 103 5.76 -2.36 8.13
CA HIS A 103 6.98 -2.29 8.93
C HIS A 103 7.10 -1.00 9.75
N VAL A 104 6.65 0.13 9.23
CA VAL A 104 6.79 1.41 9.94
C VAL A 104 5.58 1.69 10.80
N LYS A 105 4.35 1.64 10.23
CA LYS A 105 3.15 2.00 11.01
C LYS A 105 2.71 0.89 11.96
N TRP A 106 2.61 -0.35 11.48
CA TRP A 106 2.05 -1.44 12.30
C TRP A 106 3.09 -2.33 12.97
N GLU A 107 4.37 -2.18 12.67
CA GLU A 107 5.44 -2.84 13.42
C GLU A 107 6.13 -1.84 14.36
N ALA A 108 6.77 -0.80 13.82
CA ALA A 108 7.55 0.14 14.64
C ALA A 108 6.68 1.10 15.47
N LEU A 109 5.71 1.82 14.86
CA LEU A 109 4.86 2.76 15.60
C LEU A 109 3.97 2.02 16.62
N LEU A 110 3.34 0.91 16.24
CA LEU A 110 2.52 0.12 17.18
C LEU A 110 3.36 -0.35 18.36
N LYS A 111 4.51 -0.97 18.11
CA LYS A 111 5.42 -1.46 19.17
C LYS A 111 5.83 -0.35 20.14
N ARG A 112 6.24 0.82 19.61
CA ARG A 112 6.62 1.98 20.44
C ARG A 112 5.42 2.53 21.21
N SER A 113 4.23 2.57 20.60
CA SER A 113 3.00 3.06 21.25
C SER A 113 2.56 2.15 22.40
N LEU A 114 2.57 0.83 22.22
CA LEU A 114 2.24 -0.14 23.27
C LEU A 114 3.25 -0.06 24.43
N ALA A 115 4.54 0.11 24.15
CA ALA A 115 5.56 0.28 25.17
C ALA A 115 5.38 1.57 26.01
N LEU A 116 4.74 2.59 25.44
CA LEU A 116 4.35 3.82 26.13
C LEU A 116 2.98 3.73 26.81
N GLY A 117 2.37 2.54 26.83
CA GLY A 117 1.11 2.26 27.51
C GLY A 117 -0.14 2.63 26.73
N ALA A 118 -0.06 2.78 25.41
CA ALA A 118 -1.26 2.88 24.58
C ALA A 118 -1.95 1.52 24.45
N ASP A 119 -3.28 1.53 24.33
CA ASP A 119 -4.07 0.32 24.04
C ASP A 119 -4.17 0.08 22.54
N TYR A 120 -4.19 1.17 21.75
CA TYR A 120 -4.41 1.15 20.29
C TYR A 120 -3.53 2.14 19.58
N ILE A 121 -3.30 1.86 18.29
CA ILE A 121 -2.94 2.89 17.31
C ILE A 121 -4.13 3.15 16.38
N ALA A 122 -4.16 4.35 15.82
CA ALA A 122 -5.15 4.72 14.82
C ALA A 122 -4.52 5.49 13.66
N THR A 123 -5.17 5.44 12.52
CA THR A 123 -4.76 6.17 11.33
C THR A 123 -5.96 6.67 10.55
N GLY A 124 -5.73 7.60 9.62
CA GLY A 124 -6.73 8.10 8.67
C GLY A 124 -6.94 7.19 7.45
N HIS A 125 -6.73 5.88 7.55
CA HIS A 125 -6.97 4.98 6.43
C HIS A 125 -8.47 4.69 6.23
N TYR A 126 -8.89 4.69 4.96
CA TYR A 126 -10.22 4.28 4.55
C TYR A 126 -10.31 2.76 4.48
N ALA A 127 -10.47 2.15 5.63
CA ALA A 127 -10.70 0.73 5.86
C ALA A 127 -11.39 0.55 7.20
N ARG A 128 -11.95 -0.62 7.47
CA ARG A 128 -12.59 -0.97 8.75
C ARG A 128 -11.95 -2.22 9.32
N VAL A 129 -11.74 -2.25 10.62
CA VAL A 129 -11.25 -3.45 11.32
C VAL A 129 -12.44 -4.09 12.01
N GLU A 130 -12.64 -5.38 11.77
CA GLU A 130 -13.77 -6.14 12.32
C GLU A 130 -13.30 -7.47 12.89
N ARG A 131 -13.91 -7.89 14.02
CA ARG A 131 -13.71 -9.22 14.57
C ARG A 131 -14.80 -10.15 14.04
N LEU A 132 -14.39 -11.15 13.28
CA LEU A 132 -15.28 -12.12 12.66
C LEU A 132 -15.83 -13.12 13.71
N SER A 133 -16.89 -13.84 13.34
CA SER A 133 -17.45 -14.91 14.17
C SER A 133 -16.47 -16.04 14.48
N SER A 134 -15.46 -16.23 13.64
CA SER A 134 -14.33 -17.15 13.88
C SER A 134 -13.40 -16.69 15.02
N GLY A 135 -13.58 -15.47 15.54
CA GLY A 135 -12.69 -14.83 16.51
C GLY A 135 -11.49 -14.11 15.88
N ARG A 136 -11.23 -14.29 14.59
CA ARG A 136 -10.16 -13.60 13.86
C ARG A 136 -10.54 -12.15 13.57
N TYR A 137 -9.56 -11.28 13.49
CA TYR A 137 -9.72 -9.93 12.96
C TYR A 137 -9.52 -9.95 11.44
N ALA A 138 -10.29 -9.13 10.74
CA ALA A 138 -10.13 -8.90 9.32
C ALA A 138 -10.33 -7.42 8.99
N ILE A 139 -9.74 -6.98 7.89
CA ILE A 139 -10.02 -5.69 7.29
C ILE A 139 -11.22 -5.82 6.38
N ARG A 140 -12.21 -4.95 6.59
CA ARG A 140 -13.37 -4.79 5.74
C ARG A 140 -13.24 -3.53 4.91
N ARG A 141 -13.75 -3.53 3.68
CA ARG A 141 -13.75 -2.35 2.80
C ARG A 141 -14.39 -1.16 3.48
N SER A 142 -13.89 0.04 3.20
CA SER A 142 -14.50 1.28 3.67
C SER A 142 -15.88 1.50 3.03
N VAL A 143 -16.68 2.37 3.64
CA VAL A 143 -17.96 2.80 3.07
C VAL A 143 -17.75 3.50 1.72
N THR A 144 -16.68 4.30 1.59
CA THR A 144 -16.32 4.96 0.34
C THR A 144 -15.53 4.02 -0.57
N GLY A 145 -16.17 3.49 -1.62
CA GLY A 145 -15.53 2.56 -2.55
C GLY A 145 -14.37 3.17 -3.35
N GLU A 146 -14.45 4.46 -3.69
CA GLU A 146 -13.43 5.15 -4.50
C GLU A 146 -12.11 5.37 -3.76
N LYS A 147 -12.18 5.52 -2.43
CA LYS A 147 -11.00 5.78 -1.57
C LYS A 147 -10.59 4.54 -0.75
N ASP A 148 -11.11 3.36 -1.08
CA ASP A 148 -10.80 2.12 -0.37
C ASP A 148 -9.30 1.83 -0.37
N GLN A 149 -8.71 1.72 0.82
CA GLN A 149 -7.28 1.51 1.02
C GLN A 149 -6.93 0.10 1.52
N THR A 150 -7.89 -0.80 1.54
CA THR A 150 -7.73 -2.16 2.07
C THR A 150 -6.62 -2.95 1.37
N TYR A 151 -6.40 -2.69 0.06
CA TYR A 151 -5.30 -3.29 -0.69
C TYR A 151 -3.93 -3.04 -0.06
N ALA A 152 -3.71 -1.86 0.51
CA ALA A 152 -2.43 -1.50 1.11
C ALA A 152 -2.23 -2.07 2.53
N LEU A 153 -3.24 -2.74 3.08
CA LEU A 153 -3.29 -3.18 4.48
C LEU A 153 -3.34 -4.70 4.65
N TYR A 154 -3.36 -5.48 3.57
CA TYR A 154 -3.57 -6.93 3.61
C TYR A 154 -2.50 -7.71 4.40
N ARG A 155 -1.36 -7.09 4.70
CA ARG A 155 -0.23 -7.72 5.40
C ARG A 155 -0.25 -7.55 6.91
N LEU A 156 -1.31 -6.96 7.48
CA LEU A 156 -1.42 -6.79 8.93
C LEU A 156 -1.72 -8.12 9.62
N THR A 157 -1.02 -8.36 10.73
CA THR A 157 -1.19 -9.57 11.54
C THR A 157 -2.40 -9.48 12.45
N GLN A 158 -2.83 -10.60 13.03
CA GLN A 158 -3.94 -10.64 13.99
C GLN A 158 -3.68 -9.77 15.22
N GLU A 159 -2.47 -9.80 15.76
CA GLU A 159 -2.04 -8.95 16.87
C GLU A 159 -2.12 -7.46 16.50
N GLN A 160 -1.59 -7.09 15.33
CA GLN A 160 -1.65 -5.71 14.85
C GLN A 160 -3.09 -5.23 14.68
N LEU A 161 -3.96 -6.05 14.11
CA LEU A 161 -5.37 -5.72 13.91
C LEU A 161 -6.13 -5.57 15.23
N ALA A 162 -5.83 -6.40 16.25
CA ALA A 162 -6.44 -6.30 17.57
C ALA A 162 -6.16 -4.96 18.28
N HIS A 163 -5.07 -4.29 17.92
CA HIS A 163 -4.66 -2.99 18.47
C HIS A 163 -4.84 -1.83 17.46
N THR A 164 -5.74 -1.97 16.47
CA THR A 164 -5.90 -0.99 15.39
C THR A 164 -7.31 -0.40 15.36
N LEU A 165 -7.38 0.94 15.24
CA LEU A 165 -8.61 1.67 14.97
C LEU A 165 -8.50 2.45 13.65
N MET A 166 -9.55 2.40 12.84
CA MET A 166 -9.63 3.10 11.55
C MET A 166 -10.95 3.88 11.46
N PRO A 167 -11.12 4.96 12.24
CA PRO A 167 -12.42 5.60 12.44
C PRO A 167 -13.00 6.25 11.17
N VAL A 168 -12.16 6.66 10.21
CA VAL A 168 -12.63 7.29 8.96
C VAL A 168 -13.23 6.31 7.97
N GLY A 169 -12.93 5.01 8.11
CA GLY A 169 -13.45 3.96 7.21
C GLY A 169 -14.97 3.80 7.25
N GLU A 170 -15.64 4.32 8.28
CA GLU A 170 -17.09 4.31 8.45
C GLU A 170 -17.80 5.49 7.73
N TYR A 171 -17.06 6.36 7.08
CA TYR A 171 -17.60 7.59 6.49
C TYR A 171 -17.23 7.72 5.01
N GLU A 172 -18.13 8.34 4.24
CA GLU A 172 -17.82 8.84 2.91
C GLU A 172 -16.79 9.98 2.98
N LYS A 173 -15.94 10.11 1.96
CA LYS A 173 -14.90 11.15 1.91
C LYS A 173 -15.48 12.57 2.04
N SER A 174 -16.63 12.82 1.42
CA SER A 174 -17.36 14.09 1.53
C SER A 174 -17.75 14.40 2.98
N ARG A 175 -18.20 13.38 3.74
CA ARG A 175 -18.54 13.54 5.15
C ARG A 175 -17.32 13.82 6.02
N ILE A 176 -16.18 13.19 5.73
CA ILE A 176 -14.90 13.48 6.43
C ILE A 176 -14.51 14.95 6.23
N ARG A 177 -14.63 15.49 5.01
CA ARG A 177 -14.37 16.92 4.77
C ARG A 177 -15.37 17.82 5.49
N ALA A 178 -16.65 17.47 5.50
CA ALA A 178 -17.65 18.21 6.26
C ALA A 178 -17.35 18.21 7.77
N ILE A 179 -16.96 17.06 8.34
CA ILE A 179 -16.57 16.97 9.76
C ILE A 179 -15.34 17.86 10.04
N ALA A 180 -14.36 17.89 9.13
CA ALA A 180 -13.20 18.75 9.31
C ALA A 180 -13.58 20.25 9.34
N GLN A 181 -14.54 20.66 8.51
CA GLN A 181 -15.06 22.03 8.47
C GLN A 181 -15.92 22.34 9.71
N GLU A 182 -16.85 21.47 10.07
CA GLU A 182 -17.71 21.60 11.26
C GLU A 182 -16.90 21.67 12.56
N ALA A 183 -15.76 20.97 12.59
CA ALA A 183 -14.83 20.98 13.71
C ALA A 183 -13.78 22.10 13.64
N GLU A 184 -13.88 22.96 12.64
CA GLU A 184 -12.95 24.10 12.40
C GLU A 184 -11.46 23.69 12.40
N LEU A 185 -11.18 22.49 11.84
CA LEU A 185 -9.81 21.99 11.80
C LEU A 185 -8.95 22.83 10.84
N PRO A 186 -7.72 23.26 11.22
CA PRO A 186 -6.88 24.12 10.39
C PRO A 186 -6.62 23.59 8.98
N VAL A 187 -6.63 22.26 8.82
CA VAL A 187 -6.35 21.56 7.56
C VAL A 187 -7.57 21.22 6.72
N ALA A 188 -8.78 21.69 7.08
CA ALA A 188 -10.04 21.31 6.44
C ALA A 188 -10.06 21.50 4.91
N HIS A 189 -9.34 22.50 4.39
CA HIS A 189 -9.25 22.82 2.96
C HIS A 189 -8.02 22.25 2.25
N LYS A 190 -7.16 21.52 2.98
CA LYS A 190 -5.93 20.93 2.41
C LYS A 190 -6.29 19.86 1.36
N PRO A 191 -5.62 19.84 0.20
CA PRO A 191 -5.83 18.79 -0.81
C PRO A 191 -5.34 17.43 -0.32
N ASP A 192 -5.91 16.36 -0.89
CA ASP A 192 -5.45 15.00 -0.59
C ASP A 192 -4.07 14.74 -1.19
N SER A 193 -3.21 14.07 -0.44
CA SER A 193 -1.95 13.54 -0.99
C SER A 193 -2.26 12.39 -1.95
N GLN A 194 -1.82 12.51 -3.22
CA GLN A 194 -2.10 11.49 -4.27
C GLN A 194 -0.85 10.70 -4.68
N GLU A 195 0.31 11.04 -4.13
CA GLU A 195 1.63 10.59 -4.60
C GLU A 195 2.32 9.66 -3.59
N ILE A 196 3.38 8.99 -4.04
CA ILE A 196 4.33 8.32 -3.14
C ILE A 196 4.96 9.40 -2.28
N CYS A 197 4.73 9.33 -0.98
CA CYS A 197 5.00 10.43 -0.05
C CYS A 197 6.46 10.91 0.02
N PHE A 198 7.42 10.12 -0.40
CA PHE A 198 8.85 10.44 -0.41
C PHE A 198 9.45 10.64 -1.82
N ILE A 199 8.62 10.58 -2.87
CA ILE A 199 8.97 10.88 -4.28
C ILE A 199 7.97 11.90 -4.80
N PRO A 200 8.07 13.17 -4.40
CA PRO A 200 7.04 14.17 -4.67
C PRO A 200 6.97 14.61 -6.14
N ASP A 201 8.05 14.42 -6.90
CA ASP A 201 8.16 14.73 -8.33
C ASP A 201 7.70 13.59 -9.24
N GLN A 202 7.24 12.47 -8.68
CA GLN A 202 6.85 11.23 -9.38
C GLN A 202 7.97 10.60 -10.23
N ASP A 203 9.19 11.11 -10.15
CA ASP A 203 10.34 10.59 -10.88
C ASP A 203 11.03 9.48 -10.05
N TYR A 204 10.34 8.32 -9.98
CA TYR A 204 10.87 7.16 -9.29
C TYR A 204 12.19 6.66 -9.91
N ALA A 205 12.37 6.81 -11.22
CA ALA A 205 13.56 6.35 -11.92
C ALA A 205 14.80 7.14 -11.45
N SER A 206 14.73 8.48 -11.48
CA SER A 206 15.81 9.32 -10.94
C SER A 206 16.03 9.13 -9.44
N PHE A 207 14.96 8.87 -8.67
CA PHE A 207 15.09 8.54 -7.26
C PHE A 207 15.89 7.24 -7.06
N ILE A 208 15.55 6.17 -7.78
CA ILE A 208 16.27 4.89 -7.72
C ILE A 208 17.72 5.06 -8.15
N ASP A 209 17.96 5.79 -9.24
CA ASP A 209 19.32 6.04 -9.73
C ASP A 209 20.18 6.76 -8.67
N ARG A 210 19.63 7.76 -7.97
CA ARG A 210 20.33 8.44 -6.86
C ARG A 210 20.62 7.50 -5.69
N GLN A 211 19.64 6.68 -5.30
CA GLN A 211 19.78 5.79 -4.14
C GLN A 211 20.66 4.56 -4.42
N ALA A 212 20.56 3.99 -5.61
CA ALA A 212 21.35 2.82 -6.00
C ALA A 212 22.78 3.18 -6.44
N GLY A 213 22.98 4.39 -6.97
CA GLY A 213 24.30 4.87 -7.43
C GLY A 213 24.92 3.94 -8.46
N LYS A 214 26.13 3.48 -8.20
CA LYS A 214 26.89 2.60 -9.12
C LYS A 214 26.26 1.21 -9.35
N ARG A 215 25.22 0.83 -8.59
CA ARG A 215 24.53 -0.46 -8.74
C ARG A 215 23.46 -0.44 -9.82
N VAL A 216 23.10 0.74 -10.36
CA VAL A 216 22.10 0.87 -11.43
C VAL A 216 22.63 0.18 -12.68
N PRO A 217 21.87 -0.76 -13.27
CA PRO A 217 22.21 -1.33 -14.56
C PRO A 217 22.24 -0.22 -15.62
N GLY A 218 23.34 -0.15 -16.38
CA GLY A 218 23.44 0.81 -17.48
C GLY A 218 22.45 0.54 -18.61
N ALA A 219 22.63 1.25 -19.73
CA ALA A 219 21.81 1.08 -20.92
C ALA A 219 21.89 -0.37 -21.45
N GLY A 220 20.73 -0.95 -21.73
CA GLY A 220 20.56 -2.29 -22.29
C GLY A 220 19.75 -2.29 -23.58
N ASN A 221 19.22 -3.45 -23.99
CA ASN A 221 18.48 -3.61 -25.23
C ASN A 221 16.98 -3.73 -24.99
N PHE A 222 16.19 -3.01 -25.77
CA PHE A 222 14.83 -3.42 -26.06
C PHE A 222 14.84 -4.59 -27.02
N VAL A 223 14.13 -5.64 -26.70
CA VAL A 223 14.01 -6.83 -27.56
C VAL A 223 12.54 -7.20 -27.77
N ASP A 224 12.25 -7.92 -28.85
CA ASP A 224 10.95 -8.57 -29.03
C ASP A 224 10.89 -9.94 -28.29
N SER A 225 9.76 -10.62 -28.36
CA SER A 225 9.58 -11.95 -27.74
C SER A 225 10.53 -13.02 -28.28
N SER A 226 11.07 -12.82 -29.49
CA SER A 226 12.04 -13.72 -30.15
C SER A 226 13.49 -13.36 -29.85
N GLY A 227 13.74 -12.27 -29.11
CA GLY A 227 15.09 -11.78 -28.76
C GLY A 227 15.71 -10.85 -29.81
N ASN A 228 14.98 -10.45 -30.84
CA ASN A 228 15.49 -9.48 -31.82
C ASN A 228 15.60 -8.10 -31.17
N VAL A 229 16.74 -7.43 -31.36
CA VAL A 229 16.98 -6.10 -30.81
C VAL A 229 16.15 -5.06 -31.57
N LEU A 230 15.36 -4.29 -30.83
CA LEU A 230 14.50 -3.21 -31.35
C LEU A 230 15.08 -1.82 -31.11
N GLY A 231 16.01 -1.68 -30.16
CA GLY A 231 16.63 -0.42 -29.80
C GLY A 231 17.35 -0.50 -28.45
N ARG A 232 17.68 0.67 -27.89
CA ARG A 232 18.41 0.78 -26.61
C ARG A 232 17.55 1.45 -25.56
N HIS A 233 17.61 0.97 -24.31
CA HIS A 233 16.96 1.59 -23.14
C HIS A 233 17.98 2.15 -22.15
N LYS A 234 17.51 2.97 -21.21
CA LYS A 234 18.34 3.70 -20.21
C LYS A 234 18.80 2.84 -19.03
N GLY A 235 18.21 1.67 -18.83
CA GLY A 235 18.39 0.76 -17.71
C GLY A 235 17.06 0.14 -17.32
N ILE A 236 17.05 -1.12 -16.88
CA ILE A 236 15.80 -1.85 -16.53
C ILE A 236 15.01 -1.18 -15.44
N THR A 237 15.65 -0.43 -14.54
CA THR A 237 15.04 0.30 -13.41
C THR A 237 14.06 1.39 -13.84
N HIS A 238 14.10 1.81 -15.11
CA HIS A 238 13.22 2.85 -15.66
C HIS A 238 11.89 2.30 -16.22
N TYR A 239 11.69 0.98 -16.18
CA TYR A 239 10.56 0.34 -16.85
C TYR A 239 9.73 -0.54 -15.91
N THR A 240 8.46 -0.66 -16.26
CA THR A 240 7.49 -1.51 -15.54
C THR A 240 6.65 -2.27 -16.55
N ILE A 241 6.30 -3.53 -16.28
CA ILE A 241 5.43 -4.34 -17.13
C ILE A 241 4.10 -3.62 -17.36
N GLY A 242 3.66 -3.56 -18.62
CA GLY A 242 2.47 -2.84 -19.07
C GLY A 242 2.72 -1.37 -19.43
N GLN A 243 3.94 -0.84 -19.22
CA GLN A 243 4.30 0.53 -19.60
C GLN A 243 4.28 0.70 -21.12
N ARG A 244 3.73 1.84 -21.58
CA ARG A 244 3.70 2.24 -23.02
C ARG A 244 4.43 3.55 -23.27
N ARG A 245 4.32 4.51 -22.33
CA ARG A 245 4.92 5.85 -22.47
C ARG A 245 6.37 5.85 -22.00
N GLY A 246 7.19 6.77 -22.53
CA GLY A 246 8.57 6.93 -22.09
C GLY A 246 9.53 5.83 -22.58
N LEU A 247 9.13 5.05 -23.61
CA LEU A 247 10.03 4.04 -24.22
C LEU A 247 11.04 4.67 -25.19
N GLU A 248 10.78 5.89 -25.66
CA GLU A 248 11.65 6.63 -26.59
C GLU A 248 12.06 5.80 -27.83
N LEU A 249 11.17 4.92 -28.29
CA LEU A 249 11.38 4.03 -29.43
C LEU A 249 10.35 4.32 -30.54
N ALA A 250 10.84 4.62 -31.74
CA ALA A 250 10.01 4.84 -32.92
C ALA A 250 9.60 3.51 -33.57
N ALA A 251 8.61 2.83 -33.02
CA ALA A 251 8.19 1.50 -33.46
C ALA A 251 7.08 1.51 -34.53
N GLY A 252 6.57 2.68 -34.94
CA GLY A 252 5.45 2.81 -35.93
C GLY A 252 4.11 2.23 -35.46
N LYS A 253 4.07 1.51 -34.32
CA LYS A 253 2.88 0.90 -33.70
C LYS A 253 2.92 1.02 -32.18
N ARG A 254 1.77 0.81 -31.53
CA ARG A 254 1.71 0.79 -30.05
C ARG A 254 2.41 -0.45 -29.53
N ILE A 255 3.42 -0.25 -28.70
CA ILE A 255 4.19 -1.31 -28.03
C ILE A 255 4.18 -1.10 -26.52
N TYR A 256 4.33 -2.19 -25.80
CA TYR A 256 4.23 -2.26 -24.34
C TYR A 256 5.37 -3.10 -23.78
N VAL A 257 5.82 -2.77 -22.59
CA VAL A 257 6.72 -3.64 -21.82
C VAL A 257 5.95 -4.90 -21.43
N THR A 258 6.43 -6.04 -21.84
CA THR A 258 5.81 -7.35 -21.52
C THR A 258 6.60 -8.15 -20.51
N ASP A 259 7.93 -7.94 -20.46
CA ASP A 259 8.82 -8.61 -19.52
C ASP A 259 10.08 -7.76 -19.27
N ILE A 260 10.77 -8.00 -18.14
CA ILE A 260 12.04 -7.39 -17.78
C ILE A 260 12.99 -8.49 -17.36
N ARG A 261 14.10 -8.66 -18.09
CA ARG A 261 15.12 -9.68 -17.87
C ARG A 261 16.35 -9.07 -17.22
N GLN A 262 16.47 -9.25 -15.91
CA GLN A 262 17.59 -8.69 -15.14
C GLN A 262 18.94 -9.23 -15.61
N ASP A 263 19.02 -10.55 -15.81
CA ASP A 263 20.31 -11.25 -16.09
C ASP A 263 20.95 -10.80 -17.40
N THR A 264 20.15 -10.46 -18.42
CA THR A 264 20.59 -10.00 -19.72
C THR A 264 20.49 -8.48 -19.89
N ASN A 265 19.96 -7.76 -18.88
CA ASN A 265 19.65 -6.33 -18.94
C ASN A 265 18.80 -5.99 -20.15
N GLU A 266 17.72 -6.74 -20.37
CA GLU A 266 16.79 -6.58 -21.47
C GLU A 266 15.40 -6.17 -20.99
N VAL A 267 14.73 -5.31 -21.78
CA VAL A 267 13.31 -4.99 -21.64
C VAL A 267 12.59 -5.55 -22.86
N VAL A 268 11.70 -6.53 -22.62
CA VAL A 268 10.95 -7.20 -23.69
C VAL A 268 9.72 -6.36 -24.05
N LEU A 269 9.53 -6.11 -25.33
CA LEU A 269 8.42 -5.33 -25.86
C LEU A 269 7.49 -6.23 -26.69
N GLY A 270 6.20 -5.99 -26.53
CA GLY A 270 5.17 -6.72 -27.26
C GLY A 270 3.94 -5.85 -27.53
N ARG A 271 2.87 -6.50 -28.02
CA ARG A 271 1.57 -5.88 -28.24
C ARG A 271 0.81 -5.76 -26.91
N ASN A 272 -0.33 -5.06 -26.91
CA ASN A 272 -1.17 -4.95 -25.73
C ASN A 272 -1.67 -6.31 -25.24
N GLU A 273 -2.04 -7.18 -26.17
CA GLU A 273 -2.55 -8.55 -25.91
C GLU A 273 -1.52 -9.38 -25.16
N ASP A 274 -0.24 -9.18 -25.43
CA ASP A 274 0.88 -9.88 -24.81
C ASP A 274 1.11 -9.46 -23.34
N THR A 275 0.38 -8.44 -22.84
CA THR A 275 0.41 -8.04 -21.42
C THR A 275 -0.65 -8.74 -20.55
N PHE A 276 -1.56 -9.51 -21.15
CA PHE A 276 -2.64 -10.19 -20.43
C PHE A 276 -2.23 -11.61 -20.01
N THR A 277 -2.73 -12.04 -18.86
CA THR A 277 -2.56 -13.41 -18.35
C THR A 277 -3.80 -13.85 -17.57
N GLU A 278 -4.11 -15.12 -17.60
CA GLU A 278 -5.13 -15.76 -16.77
C GLU A 278 -4.52 -16.35 -15.49
N GLU A 279 -3.22 -16.52 -15.47
CA GLU A 279 -2.53 -17.19 -14.37
C GLU A 279 -1.42 -16.34 -13.76
N VAL A 280 -1.43 -16.27 -12.43
CA VAL A 280 -0.43 -15.54 -11.64
C VAL A 280 0.05 -16.41 -10.49
N PHE A 281 1.33 -16.40 -10.22
CA PHE A 281 1.93 -17.04 -9.05
C PHE A 281 2.36 -15.97 -8.04
N CYS A 282 2.06 -16.25 -6.76
CA CYS A 282 2.50 -15.38 -5.67
C CYS A 282 3.09 -16.20 -4.52
N ASP A 283 3.97 -15.56 -3.79
CA ASP A 283 4.58 -16.05 -2.55
C ASP A 283 4.44 -15.03 -1.41
N ASN A 284 5.19 -15.24 -0.35
CA ASN A 284 5.19 -14.35 0.83
C ASN A 284 3.76 -14.05 1.31
N LEU A 285 2.99 -15.12 1.43
CA LEU A 285 1.56 -15.10 1.71
C LEU A 285 1.25 -14.57 3.12
N CYS A 286 0.16 -13.83 3.21
CA CYS A 286 -0.42 -13.41 4.47
C CYS A 286 -1.94 -13.59 4.40
N PHE A 287 -2.50 -14.46 5.23
CA PHE A 287 -3.94 -14.64 5.37
C PHE A 287 -4.45 -13.95 6.62
N MET A 288 -5.54 -13.22 6.46
CA MET A 288 -6.13 -12.38 7.50
C MET A 288 -7.44 -12.97 8.02
N ALA A 289 -8.44 -13.13 7.16
CA ALA A 289 -9.74 -13.64 7.54
C ALA A 289 -9.76 -15.16 7.78
N ILE A 290 -8.83 -15.90 7.16
CA ILE A 290 -8.63 -17.34 7.38
C ILE A 290 -7.23 -17.59 7.95
N GLU A 291 -7.01 -18.73 8.53
CA GLU A 291 -5.70 -19.12 9.08
C GLU A 291 -4.75 -19.57 7.96
N ASP A 292 -5.25 -20.37 7.05
CA ASP A 292 -4.50 -20.92 5.92
C ASP A 292 -5.45 -21.30 4.77
N LEU A 293 -4.91 -21.39 3.57
CA LEU A 293 -5.64 -21.89 2.40
C LEU A 293 -5.62 -23.42 2.40
N LYS A 294 -6.67 -24.05 2.92
CA LYS A 294 -6.75 -25.54 3.03
C LYS A 294 -7.19 -26.23 1.75
N GLU A 295 -8.03 -25.57 0.98
CA GLU A 295 -8.60 -26.05 -0.28
C GLU A 295 -8.70 -24.91 -1.31
N PRO A 296 -8.87 -25.19 -2.60
CA PRO A 296 -9.07 -24.14 -3.59
C PRO A 296 -10.30 -23.29 -3.27
N LEU A 297 -10.15 -21.97 -3.32
CA LEU A 297 -11.22 -21.02 -3.05
C LEU A 297 -11.47 -20.12 -4.27
N ARG A 298 -12.75 -19.84 -4.53
CA ARG A 298 -13.17 -18.78 -5.44
C ARG A 298 -13.22 -17.46 -4.69
N VAL A 299 -12.42 -16.48 -5.12
CA VAL A 299 -12.29 -15.17 -4.46
C VAL A 299 -12.27 -14.06 -5.50
N PHE A 300 -12.44 -12.82 -5.04
CA PHE A 300 -12.18 -11.64 -5.86
C PHE A 300 -10.75 -11.16 -5.60
N ALA A 301 -9.98 -10.80 -6.65
CA ALA A 301 -8.59 -10.41 -6.47
C ALA A 301 -8.22 -9.13 -7.21
N LYS A 302 -7.35 -8.32 -6.57
CA LYS A 302 -6.72 -7.13 -7.17
C LYS A 302 -5.21 -7.37 -7.26
N ILE A 303 -4.63 -7.13 -8.43
CA ILE A 303 -3.19 -7.32 -8.71
C ILE A 303 -2.35 -6.03 -8.59
N ARG A 304 -2.98 -4.90 -8.28
CA ARG A 304 -2.39 -3.61 -7.96
C ARG A 304 -3.45 -2.69 -7.36
N TYR A 305 -3.04 -1.60 -6.74
CA TYR A 305 -3.95 -0.67 -6.05
C TYR A 305 -5.12 -0.20 -6.94
N ASN A 306 -4.83 0.30 -8.12
CA ASN A 306 -5.84 0.83 -9.07
C ASN A 306 -6.51 -0.24 -9.94
N HIS A 307 -6.27 -1.55 -9.68
CA HIS A 307 -6.96 -2.62 -10.41
C HIS A 307 -8.42 -2.69 -9.95
N LYS A 308 -9.35 -2.83 -10.91
CA LYS A 308 -10.78 -2.97 -10.60
C LYS A 308 -11.07 -4.26 -9.85
N GLY A 309 -10.21 -5.26 -10.05
CA GLY A 309 -10.35 -6.61 -9.53
C GLY A 309 -11.06 -7.54 -10.52
N GLU A 310 -10.83 -8.83 -10.35
CA GLU A 310 -11.46 -9.89 -11.12
C GLU A 310 -11.65 -11.12 -10.24
N TYR A 311 -12.66 -11.96 -10.53
CA TYR A 311 -12.83 -13.22 -9.86
C TYR A 311 -11.76 -14.21 -10.30
N CYS A 312 -11.31 -15.01 -9.34
CA CYS A 312 -10.30 -16.04 -9.59
C CYS A 312 -10.48 -17.21 -8.64
N ARG A 313 -9.87 -18.32 -8.99
CA ARG A 313 -9.64 -19.45 -8.09
C ARG A 313 -8.21 -19.37 -7.57
N ILE A 314 -8.04 -19.45 -6.26
CA ILE A 314 -6.74 -19.56 -5.61
C ILE A 314 -6.54 -20.98 -5.11
N GLU A 315 -5.34 -21.52 -5.27
CA GLU A 315 -4.98 -22.88 -4.83
C GLU A 315 -3.52 -22.93 -4.40
N LYS A 316 -3.20 -23.79 -3.43
CA LYS A 316 -1.81 -24.02 -3.04
C LYS A 316 -1.02 -24.58 -4.22
N ALA A 317 0.15 -24.02 -4.44
CA ALA A 317 1.16 -24.56 -5.35
C ALA A 317 2.35 -25.06 -4.53
N ALA A 318 3.34 -25.65 -5.19
CA ALA A 318 4.54 -26.14 -4.51
C ALA A 318 5.29 -25.02 -3.74
N ALA A 319 5.99 -25.40 -2.67
CA ALA A 319 6.92 -24.55 -1.94
C ALA A 319 6.31 -23.24 -1.36
N GLY A 320 5.14 -23.29 -0.74
CA GLY A 320 4.55 -22.14 -0.05
C GLY A 320 4.04 -21.04 -0.98
N LYS A 321 3.83 -21.38 -2.25
CA LYS A 321 3.25 -20.48 -3.27
C LYS A 321 1.75 -20.70 -3.40
N VAL A 322 1.07 -19.69 -3.93
CA VAL A 322 -0.33 -19.78 -4.37
C VAL A 322 -0.38 -19.49 -5.87
N ARG A 323 -1.13 -20.34 -6.56
CA ARG A 323 -1.54 -20.16 -7.94
C ARG A 323 -2.88 -19.46 -7.96
N VAL A 324 -2.99 -18.40 -8.75
CA VAL A 324 -4.17 -17.56 -8.91
C VAL A 324 -4.63 -17.70 -10.36
N ILE A 325 -5.81 -18.29 -10.60
CA ILE A 325 -6.37 -18.54 -11.92
C ILE A 325 -7.58 -17.63 -12.08
N PHE A 326 -7.45 -16.59 -12.90
CA PHE A 326 -8.48 -15.59 -13.14
C PHE A 326 -9.55 -16.10 -14.10
N GLU A 327 -10.82 -15.74 -13.87
CA GLU A 327 -11.93 -16.06 -14.77
C GLU A 327 -11.87 -15.27 -16.08
N LYS A 328 -11.25 -14.07 -16.05
CA LYS A 328 -10.93 -13.26 -17.22
C LYS A 328 -9.49 -12.80 -17.16
N PRO A 329 -8.79 -12.74 -18.31
CA PRO A 329 -7.40 -12.30 -18.33
C PRO A 329 -7.20 -10.93 -17.66
N VAL A 330 -6.19 -10.83 -16.79
CA VAL A 330 -5.80 -9.59 -16.14
C VAL A 330 -4.58 -8.97 -16.81
N ARG A 331 -4.57 -7.65 -16.90
CA ARG A 331 -3.52 -6.94 -17.61
C ARG A 331 -2.36 -6.57 -16.70
N ALA A 332 -1.12 -6.84 -17.16
CA ALA A 332 0.12 -6.41 -16.53
C ALA A 332 0.24 -6.87 -15.07
N ALA A 333 0.12 -8.18 -14.84
CA ALA A 333 0.48 -8.79 -13.56
C ALA A 333 2.00 -8.68 -13.41
N THR A 334 2.45 -7.79 -12.53
CA THR A 334 3.85 -7.36 -12.45
C THR A 334 4.52 -7.98 -11.23
N PRO A 335 5.64 -8.69 -11.38
CA PRO A 335 6.44 -9.18 -10.26
C PRO A 335 6.82 -8.04 -9.29
N GLY A 336 6.73 -8.30 -7.99
CA GLY A 336 6.92 -7.30 -6.94
C GLY A 336 5.64 -6.58 -6.50
N GLN A 337 4.61 -6.46 -7.37
CA GLN A 337 3.29 -6.02 -6.96
C GLN A 337 2.63 -7.09 -6.08
N SER A 338 1.64 -6.68 -5.31
CA SER A 338 0.84 -7.60 -4.52
C SER A 338 -0.39 -8.08 -5.28
N VAL A 339 -0.81 -9.32 -5.01
CA VAL A 339 -2.18 -9.75 -5.25
C VAL A 339 -2.91 -9.80 -3.92
N CYS A 340 -4.02 -9.08 -3.81
CA CYS A 340 -4.86 -9.03 -2.62
C CYS A 340 -6.18 -9.74 -2.89
N PHE A 341 -6.51 -10.71 -2.03
CA PHE A 341 -7.70 -11.55 -2.11
C PHE A 341 -8.81 -11.01 -1.22
N TYR A 342 -10.04 -11.05 -1.72
CA TYR A 342 -11.24 -10.60 -1.02
C TYR A 342 -12.31 -11.68 -1.04
N ASP A 343 -12.98 -11.84 0.10
CA ASP A 343 -14.24 -12.55 0.23
C ASP A 343 -15.34 -11.55 0.58
N GLY A 344 -16.19 -11.24 -0.40
CA GLY A 344 -17.13 -10.13 -0.30
C GLY A 344 -16.44 -8.79 0.00
N GLU A 345 -16.75 -8.21 1.15
CA GLU A 345 -16.16 -6.95 1.60
C GLU A 345 -14.87 -7.12 2.44
N TYR A 346 -14.52 -8.36 2.80
CA TYR A 346 -13.38 -8.62 3.68
C TYR A 346 -12.11 -8.96 2.89
N VAL A 347 -10.99 -8.45 3.38
CA VAL A 347 -9.67 -8.89 2.92
C VAL A 347 -9.44 -10.30 3.49
N LEU A 348 -9.34 -11.27 2.58
CA LEU A 348 -9.00 -12.64 2.92
C LEU A 348 -7.50 -12.78 3.22
N GLY A 349 -6.69 -12.08 2.45
CA GLY A 349 -5.24 -12.11 2.51
C GLY A 349 -4.62 -11.67 1.19
N GLY A 350 -3.41 -12.11 0.93
CA GLY A 350 -2.70 -11.82 -0.32
C GLY A 350 -1.28 -12.35 -0.33
N GLY A 351 -0.56 -12.02 -1.39
CA GLY A 351 0.85 -12.37 -1.57
C GLY A 351 1.56 -11.42 -2.52
N ILE A 352 2.86 -11.61 -2.69
CA ILE A 352 3.65 -10.85 -3.66
C ILE A 352 3.71 -11.65 -4.97
N ILE A 353 3.38 -11.01 -6.09
CA ILE A 353 3.45 -11.61 -7.42
C ILE A 353 4.91 -11.90 -7.75
N ILE A 354 5.19 -13.15 -8.14
CA ILE A 354 6.52 -13.61 -8.55
C ILE A 354 6.61 -13.88 -10.06
N GLY A 355 5.48 -14.01 -10.72
CA GLY A 355 5.39 -14.26 -12.16
C GLY A 355 3.99 -14.59 -12.62
N SER A 356 3.84 -14.79 -13.93
CA SER A 356 2.61 -15.22 -14.59
C SER A 356 2.86 -16.49 -15.39
N GLY A 357 1.84 -17.35 -15.51
CA GLY A 357 1.84 -18.48 -16.43
C GLY A 357 1.75 -17.92 -17.87
N ARG A 358 2.88 -17.88 -18.58
CA ARG A 358 2.99 -17.56 -20.00
C ARG A 358 3.70 -18.68 -20.71
#